data_d0ed761350f26b485fa062535a48af4c
#
_entry.id   d0ed761350f26b485fa062535a48af4c
#
_cell.length_a   1.000
_cell.length_b   1.000
_cell.length_c   1.000
_cell.angle_alpha   90.00
_cell.angle_beta   90.00
_cell.angle_gamma   90.00
#
_symmetry.space_group_name_H-M   'P 1'
#
loop_
_entity.id
_entity.type
_entity.pdbx_description
1 polymer ?
#
loop_
_entity_poly.entity_id
_entity_poly.type
_entity_poly.pdbx_seq_one_letter_code
_entity_poly.pdbx_strand_id
1 'polypeptide(L)'
;MHGVEVVETAAAFREALAVRYAVFVDEQGVPASVEVDDHEAEATHFLARVDGAAVGTARYRTAESGAAKIERVAVRDTHRGEGWGARLMDAAEARAREAGHDRAVLDAQTSAAGFYAARGYERVGGVFDEAGIPHVTMERPLDE
;
A
#
# COMPACT_ATOMS: atom_id res chain seq x y z
N MET A 1 -5.62 -12.02 -18.27
CA MET A 1 -4.79 -10.81 -18.29
C MET A 1 -4.40 -10.41 -16.87
N HIS A 2 -3.15 -10.02 -16.67
CA HIS A 2 -2.62 -9.70 -15.35
C HIS A 2 -2.02 -8.31 -15.36
N GLY A 3 -2.26 -7.54 -14.33
CA GLY A 3 -1.65 -6.22 -14.26
C GLY A 3 -2.13 -5.40 -13.08
N VAL A 4 -1.51 -4.22 -12.93
CA VAL A 4 -1.89 -3.24 -11.93
C VAL A 4 -2.47 -2.04 -12.64
N GLU A 5 -3.60 -1.57 -12.17
CA GLU A 5 -4.29 -0.42 -12.76
C GLU A 5 -4.57 0.64 -11.68
N VAL A 6 -4.74 1.88 -12.11
CA VAL A 6 -5.22 2.95 -11.24
C VAL A 6 -6.73 2.83 -11.13
N VAL A 7 -7.25 2.92 -9.91
CA VAL A 7 -8.69 2.85 -9.66
C VAL A 7 -9.33 4.16 -10.11
N GLU A 8 -10.29 4.06 -11.05
CA GLU A 8 -10.95 5.23 -11.62
C GLU A 8 -12.47 5.16 -11.55
N THR A 9 -13.03 4.08 -10.99
CA THR A 9 -14.47 3.90 -10.90
C THR A 9 -14.87 3.50 -9.48
N ALA A 10 -16.12 3.75 -9.14
CA ALA A 10 -16.65 3.32 -7.84
C ALA A 10 -16.62 1.80 -7.72
N ALA A 11 -16.87 1.08 -8.83
CA ALA A 11 -16.84 -0.38 -8.80
C ALA A 11 -15.44 -0.89 -8.48
N ALA A 12 -14.39 -0.33 -9.12
CA ALA A 12 -13.01 -0.72 -8.85
C ALA A 12 -12.60 -0.35 -7.43
N PHE A 13 -13.07 0.77 -6.91
CA PHE A 13 -12.79 1.17 -5.53
C PHE A 13 -13.40 0.16 -4.54
N ARG A 14 -14.62 -0.29 -4.80
CA ARG A 14 -15.23 -1.32 -3.94
C ARG A 14 -14.43 -2.63 -3.98
N GLU A 15 -13.87 -2.99 -5.13
CA GLU A 15 -13.00 -4.17 -5.24
C GLU A 15 -11.72 -3.99 -4.43
N ALA A 16 -11.13 -2.80 -4.46
CA ALA A 16 -9.95 -2.50 -3.65
C ALA A 16 -10.28 -2.60 -2.17
N LEU A 17 -11.42 -2.06 -1.74
CA LEU A 17 -11.85 -2.17 -0.34
C LEU A 17 -12.08 -3.62 0.07
N ALA A 18 -12.60 -4.46 -0.83
CA ALA A 18 -12.81 -5.87 -0.52
C ALA A 18 -11.48 -6.58 -0.28
N VAL A 19 -10.43 -6.27 -1.04
CA VAL A 19 -9.10 -6.82 -0.79
C VAL A 19 -8.57 -6.35 0.56
N ARG A 20 -8.70 -5.07 0.85
CA ARG A 20 -8.26 -4.50 2.13
C ARG A 20 -8.98 -5.15 3.30
N TYR A 21 -10.29 -5.34 3.15
CA TYR A 21 -11.08 -5.97 4.20
C TYR A 21 -10.61 -7.40 4.45
N ALA A 22 -10.40 -8.18 3.38
CA ALA A 22 -9.96 -9.56 3.51
C ALA A 22 -8.61 -9.68 4.23
N VAL A 23 -7.68 -8.78 3.92
CA VAL A 23 -6.32 -8.83 4.49
C VAL A 23 -6.27 -8.18 5.86
N PHE A 24 -6.75 -6.95 6.00
CA PHE A 24 -6.54 -6.19 7.24
C PHE A 24 -7.59 -6.53 8.30
N VAL A 25 -8.83 -6.72 7.92
CA VAL A 25 -9.89 -6.99 8.89
C VAL A 25 -10.01 -8.49 9.17
N ASP A 26 -10.19 -9.30 8.13
CA ASP A 26 -10.42 -10.75 8.32
C ASP A 26 -9.16 -11.48 8.77
N GLU A 27 -8.01 -11.24 8.15
CA GLU A 27 -6.78 -11.96 8.51
C GLU A 27 -6.08 -11.34 9.72
N GLN A 28 -5.99 -10.01 9.78
CA GLN A 28 -5.15 -9.33 10.78
C GLN A 28 -5.95 -8.78 11.96
N GLY A 29 -7.26 -8.77 11.87
CA GLY A 29 -8.10 -8.34 12.98
C GLY A 29 -8.15 -6.83 13.21
N VAL A 30 -7.77 -6.03 12.22
CA VAL A 30 -7.86 -4.57 12.31
C VAL A 30 -9.34 -4.19 12.28
N PRO A 31 -9.83 -3.34 13.23
CA PRO A 31 -11.22 -2.90 13.18
C PRO A 31 -11.53 -2.17 11.88
N ALA A 32 -12.68 -2.48 11.29
CA ALA A 32 -13.07 -1.84 10.02
C ALA A 32 -13.10 -0.31 10.15
N SER A 33 -13.46 0.21 11.32
CA SER A 33 -13.51 1.66 11.56
C SER A 33 -12.12 2.31 11.52
N VAL A 34 -11.06 1.53 11.71
CA VAL A 34 -9.68 2.03 11.65
C VAL A 34 -9.12 1.89 10.25
N GLU A 35 -9.49 0.82 9.54
CA GLU A 35 -8.96 0.52 8.23
C GLU A 35 -9.42 1.52 7.16
N VAL A 36 -10.70 1.89 7.18
CA VAL A 36 -11.24 2.92 6.28
C VAL A 36 -11.16 4.26 7.02
N ASP A 37 -10.47 5.24 6.42
CA ASP A 37 -10.21 6.52 7.07
C ASP A 37 -10.65 7.71 6.20
N ASP A 38 -10.32 8.93 6.64
CA ASP A 38 -10.76 10.15 5.97
C ASP A 38 -9.96 10.48 4.71
N HIS A 39 -8.91 9.68 4.39
CA HIS A 39 -8.03 9.97 3.26
C HIS A 39 -8.43 9.27 1.98
N GLU A 40 -9.52 8.51 1.97
CA GLU A 40 -9.86 7.68 0.81
C GLU A 40 -10.11 8.50 -0.45
N ALA A 41 -10.80 9.62 -0.33
CA ALA A 41 -11.16 10.43 -1.51
C ALA A 41 -9.97 11.18 -2.11
N GLU A 42 -8.99 11.55 -1.29
CA GLU A 42 -7.83 12.30 -1.75
C GLU A 42 -6.71 11.42 -2.28
N ALA A 43 -6.77 10.13 -1.98
CA ALA A 43 -5.70 9.18 -2.32
C ALA A 43 -5.86 8.63 -3.73
N THR A 44 -4.75 8.20 -4.31
CA THR A 44 -4.75 7.39 -5.53
C THR A 44 -4.69 5.94 -5.11
N HIS A 45 -5.62 5.14 -5.64
CA HIS A 45 -5.71 3.72 -5.32
C HIS A 45 -5.27 2.88 -6.53
N PHE A 46 -4.60 1.78 -6.26
CA PHE A 46 -4.14 0.84 -7.28
C PHE A 46 -4.77 -0.52 -7.03
N LEU A 47 -5.03 -1.24 -8.10
CA LEU A 47 -5.69 -2.54 -8.03
C LEU A 47 -4.94 -3.52 -8.92
N ALA A 48 -4.53 -4.66 -8.34
CA ALA A 48 -3.92 -5.74 -9.09
C ALA A 48 -4.99 -6.74 -9.47
N ARG A 49 -4.99 -7.16 -10.74
CA ARG A 49 -5.97 -8.12 -11.26
C ARG A 49 -5.28 -9.32 -11.88
N VAL A 50 -5.87 -10.48 -11.68
CA VAL A 50 -5.50 -11.72 -12.36
C VAL A 50 -6.79 -12.26 -12.97
N ASP A 51 -6.84 -12.30 -14.30
CA ASP A 51 -8.02 -12.81 -15.05
C ASP A 51 -9.32 -12.13 -14.60
N GLY A 52 -9.24 -10.81 -14.36
CA GLY A 52 -10.39 -10.02 -13.97
C GLY A 52 -10.67 -9.97 -12.48
N ALA A 53 -10.05 -10.84 -11.69
CA ALA A 53 -10.26 -10.87 -10.24
C ALA A 53 -9.29 -9.92 -9.53
N ALA A 54 -9.79 -9.16 -8.57
CA ALA A 54 -8.97 -8.27 -7.76
C ALA A 54 -8.19 -9.08 -6.73
N VAL A 55 -6.85 -9.03 -6.79
CA VAL A 55 -5.99 -9.84 -5.91
C VAL A 55 -5.12 -9.01 -5.01
N GLY A 56 -4.93 -7.72 -5.30
CA GLY A 56 -4.09 -6.86 -4.48
C GLY A 56 -4.45 -5.40 -4.64
N THR A 57 -3.99 -4.57 -3.71
CA THR A 57 -4.25 -3.13 -3.75
C THR A 57 -3.15 -2.37 -3.02
N ALA A 58 -3.06 -1.07 -3.30
CA ALA A 58 -2.19 -0.14 -2.59
C ALA A 58 -2.81 1.24 -2.68
N ARG A 59 -2.48 2.11 -1.73
CA ARG A 59 -2.97 3.49 -1.70
C ARG A 59 -1.78 4.44 -1.59
N TYR A 60 -1.83 5.54 -2.33
CA TYR A 60 -0.82 6.59 -2.27
C TYR A 60 -1.50 7.94 -2.04
N ARG A 61 -0.93 8.74 -1.15
CA ARG A 61 -1.38 10.12 -0.93
C ARG A 61 -0.18 10.99 -0.54
N THR A 62 -0.37 12.31 -0.57
CA THR A 62 0.68 13.23 -0.12
C THR A 62 0.56 13.39 1.40
N ALA A 63 1.66 13.13 2.11
CA ALA A 63 1.72 13.31 3.56
C ALA A 63 1.88 14.79 3.89
N GLU A 64 1.67 15.13 5.16
CA GLU A 64 1.84 16.52 5.62
C GLU A 64 3.26 17.03 5.37
N SER A 65 4.24 16.15 5.43
CA SER A 65 5.64 16.51 5.15
C SER A 65 5.91 16.81 3.69
N GLY A 66 4.94 16.53 2.80
CA GLY A 66 5.12 16.66 1.36
C GLY A 66 5.63 15.38 0.69
N ALA A 67 5.99 14.36 1.44
CA ALA A 67 6.44 13.09 0.89
C ALA A 67 5.26 12.30 0.35
N ALA A 68 5.53 11.37 -0.56
CA ALA A 68 4.52 10.42 -1.02
C ALA A 68 4.37 9.34 0.05
N LYS A 69 3.18 9.21 0.62
CA LYS A 69 2.91 8.18 1.61
C LYS A 69 2.17 7.03 0.94
N ILE A 70 2.79 5.85 0.99
CA ILE A 70 2.23 4.63 0.42
C ILE A 70 1.70 3.79 1.57
N GLU A 71 0.44 3.38 1.48
CA GLU A 71 -0.26 2.71 2.56
C GLU A 71 -1.19 1.65 2.01
N ARG A 72 -1.72 0.83 2.90
CA ARG A 72 -2.75 -0.17 2.56
C ARG A 72 -2.31 -1.11 1.45
N VAL A 73 -1.02 -1.46 1.44
CA VAL A 73 -0.50 -2.45 0.49
C VAL A 73 -0.96 -3.83 0.97
N ALA A 74 -1.72 -4.51 0.16
CA ALA A 74 -2.31 -5.79 0.55
C ALA A 74 -2.44 -6.71 -0.66
N VAL A 75 -2.16 -7.99 -0.46
CA VAL A 75 -2.33 -9.02 -1.48
C VAL A 75 -3.10 -10.17 -0.83
N ARG A 76 -4.14 -10.67 -1.53
CA ARG A 76 -4.90 -11.81 -1.02
C ARG A 76 -4.00 -13.01 -0.82
N ASP A 77 -4.27 -13.81 0.19
CA ASP A 77 -3.42 -14.95 0.56
C ASP A 77 -3.27 -15.95 -0.60
N THR A 78 -4.28 -16.07 -1.46
CA THR A 78 -4.25 -16.99 -2.60
C THR A 78 -3.22 -16.59 -3.66
N HIS A 79 -2.73 -15.34 -3.63
CA HIS A 79 -1.81 -14.83 -4.66
C HIS A 79 -0.50 -14.28 -4.06
N ARG A 80 -0.21 -14.60 -2.80
CA ARG A 80 1.06 -14.21 -2.19
C ARG A 80 2.20 -15.02 -2.75
N GLY A 81 3.40 -14.43 -2.74
CA GLY A 81 4.59 -15.10 -3.26
C GLY A 81 4.71 -15.06 -4.77
N GLU A 82 3.86 -14.28 -5.44
CA GLU A 82 3.86 -14.16 -6.90
C GLU A 82 4.37 -12.81 -7.40
N GLY A 83 4.84 -11.95 -6.49
CA GLY A 83 5.40 -10.66 -6.87
C GLY A 83 4.40 -9.52 -6.98
N TRP A 84 3.15 -9.72 -6.58
CA TRP A 84 2.12 -8.67 -6.70
C TRP A 84 2.40 -7.47 -5.80
N GLY A 85 2.92 -7.70 -4.58
CA GLY A 85 3.29 -6.59 -3.71
C GLY A 85 4.34 -5.69 -4.35
N ALA A 86 5.36 -6.29 -4.98
CA ALA A 86 6.40 -5.53 -5.67
C ALA A 86 5.82 -4.74 -6.83
N ARG A 87 4.91 -5.32 -7.61
CA ARG A 87 4.30 -4.63 -8.75
C ARG A 87 3.41 -3.48 -8.31
N LEU A 88 2.69 -3.65 -7.21
CA LEU A 88 1.89 -2.57 -6.64
C LEU A 88 2.78 -1.42 -6.16
N MET A 89 3.89 -1.74 -5.50
CA MET A 89 4.85 -0.73 -5.07
C MET A 89 5.47 -0.02 -6.27
N ASP A 90 5.81 -0.75 -7.33
CA ASP A 90 6.34 -0.14 -8.55
C ASP A 90 5.37 0.89 -9.12
N ALA A 91 4.08 0.53 -9.18
CA ALA A 91 3.05 1.44 -9.70
C ALA A 91 2.89 2.68 -8.83
N ALA A 92 2.86 2.50 -7.51
CA ALA A 92 2.70 3.61 -6.58
C ALA A 92 3.91 4.55 -6.63
N GLU A 93 5.12 3.99 -6.67
CA GLU A 93 6.34 4.80 -6.74
C GLU A 93 6.45 5.54 -8.07
N ALA A 94 6.07 4.90 -9.17
CA ALA A 94 6.08 5.56 -10.48
C ALA A 94 5.11 6.74 -10.50
N ARG A 95 3.92 6.56 -9.93
CA ARG A 95 2.93 7.64 -9.86
C ARG A 95 3.43 8.78 -8.99
N ALA A 96 4.08 8.47 -7.88
CA ALA A 96 4.64 9.49 -7.00
C ALA A 96 5.73 10.29 -7.70
N ARG A 97 6.59 9.62 -8.48
CA ARG A 97 7.62 10.32 -9.26
C ARG A 97 6.99 11.27 -10.29
N GLU A 98 5.95 10.81 -10.98
CA GLU A 98 5.23 11.63 -11.95
C GLU A 98 4.61 12.86 -11.31
N ALA A 99 4.17 12.74 -10.06
CA ALA A 99 3.56 13.83 -9.32
C ALA A 99 4.61 14.81 -8.74
N GLY A 100 5.90 14.51 -8.89
CA GLY A 100 6.96 15.38 -8.46
C GLY A 100 7.50 15.12 -7.05
N HIS A 101 7.11 14.01 -6.43
CA HIS A 101 7.65 13.66 -5.12
C HIS A 101 9.07 13.16 -5.24
N ASP A 102 9.93 13.61 -4.34
CA ASP A 102 11.33 13.16 -4.30
C ASP A 102 11.59 12.10 -3.25
N ARG A 103 10.56 11.72 -2.47
CA ARG A 103 10.72 10.78 -1.38
C ARG A 103 9.39 10.04 -1.14
N ALA A 104 9.49 8.73 -0.89
CA ALA A 104 8.36 7.92 -0.45
C ALA A 104 8.56 7.52 1.00
N VAL A 105 7.47 7.51 1.77
CA VAL A 105 7.47 7.12 3.17
C VAL A 105 6.33 6.14 3.40
N LEU A 106 6.53 5.20 4.32
CA LEU A 106 5.48 4.25 4.71
C LEU A 106 5.70 3.79 6.13
N ASP A 107 4.64 3.27 6.72
CA ASP A 107 4.69 2.64 8.03
C ASP A 107 4.52 1.15 7.81
N ALA A 108 5.62 0.42 7.88
CA ALA A 108 5.64 -1.01 7.58
C ALA A 108 5.39 -1.83 8.84
N GLN A 109 4.55 -2.86 8.72
CA GLN A 109 4.52 -3.87 9.77
C GLN A 109 5.93 -4.45 9.88
N THR A 110 6.41 -4.68 11.10
CA THR A 110 7.79 -5.16 11.28
C THR A 110 8.04 -6.48 10.57
N SER A 111 7.01 -7.32 10.42
CA SER A 111 7.12 -8.57 9.68
C SER A 111 7.33 -8.37 8.19
N ALA A 112 6.99 -7.19 7.66
CA ALA A 112 7.16 -6.85 6.24
C ALA A 112 8.35 -5.93 5.99
N ALA A 113 9.08 -5.52 7.04
CA ALA A 113 10.17 -4.56 6.89
C ALA A 113 11.25 -5.05 5.93
N GLY A 114 11.54 -6.35 5.92
CA GLY A 114 12.54 -6.91 5.00
C GLY A 114 12.17 -6.75 3.54
N PHE A 115 10.89 -6.87 3.22
CA PHE A 115 10.40 -6.66 1.86
C PHE A 115 10.68 -5.22 1.40
N TYR A 116 10.39 -4.25 2.26
CA TYR A 116 10.64 -2.85 1.91
C TYR A 116 12.13 -2.51 1.91
N ALA A 117 12.90 -3.07 2.84
CA ALA A 117 14.34 -2.86 2.85
C ALA A 117 14.99 -3.32 1.56
N ALA A 118 14.52 -4.45 1.01
CA ALA A 118 15.02 -4.95 -0.27
C ALA A 118 14.69 -4.01 -1.43
N ARG A 119 13.69 -3.14 -1.27
CA ARG A 119 13.32 -2.14 -2.26
C ARG A 119 14.03 -0.79 -2.05
N GLY A 120 14.94 -0.70 -1.08
CA GLY A 120 15.70 0.52 -0.83
C GLY A 120 15.14 1.41 0.26
N TYR A 121 14.13 0.96 0.99
CA TYR A 121 13.59 1.70 2.12
C TYR A 121 14.47 1.52 3.34
N GLU A 122 14.68 2.59 4.10
CA GLU A 122 15.47 2.57 5.33
C GLU A 122 14.58 2.93 6.51
N ARG A 123 14.84 2.31 7.65
CA ARG A 123 14.07 2.57 8.87
C ARG A 123 14.36 3.96 9.40
N VAL A 124 13.30 4.63 9.88
CA VAL A 124 13.40 5.94 10.51
C VAL A 124 12.69 5.86 11.86
N GLY A 125 13.43 6.01 12.95
CA GLY A 125 12.85 5.96 14.28
C GLY A 125 12.66 4.55 14.80
N GLY A 126 11.92 4.43 15.90
CA GLY A 126 11.72 3.17 16.59
C GLY A 126 10.43 2.48 16.21
N VAL A 127 10.24 1.29 16.75
CA VAL A 127 9.02 0.50 16.56
C VAL A 127 7.87 1.13 17.36
N PHE A 128 6.68 1.18 16.75
CA PHE A 128 5.48 1.66 17.41
C PHE A 128 4.32 0.71 17.06
N ASP A 129 3.26 0.75 17.89
CA ASP A 129 2.08 -0.07 17.63
C ASP A 129 1.07 0.73 16.83
N GLU A 130 0.45 0.08 15.84
CA GLU A 130 -0.65 0.65 15.08
C GLU A 130 -1.69 -0.46 14.93
N ALA A 131 -2.90 -0.21 15.42
CA ALA A 131 -3.97 -1.21 15.44
C ALA A 131 -3.53 -2.51 16.14
N GLY A 132 -2.66 -2.41 17.15
CA GLY A 132 -2.17 -3.57 17.89
C GLY A 132 -1.08 -4.36 17.20
N ILE A 133 -0.55 -3.87 16.08
CA ILE A 133 0.48 -4.55 15.30
C ILE A 133 1.74 -3.69 15.31
N PRO A 134 2.94 -4.28 15.59
CA PRO A 134 4.17 -3.50 15.58
C PRO A 134 4.52 -3.00 14.17
N HIS A 135 4.85 -1.72 14.08
CA HIS A 135 5.20 -1.03 12.83
C HIS A 135 6.50 -0.26 12.99
N VAL A 136 7.12 0.07 11.87
CA VAL A 136 8.28 0.96 11.82
C VAL A 136 8.15 1.84 10.58
N THR A 137 8.43 3.13 10.73
CA THR A 137 8.44 4.05 9.59
C THR A 137 9.67 3.80 8.73
N MET A 138 9.49 3.77 7.41
CA MET A 138 10.58 3.57 6.46
C MET A 138 10.45 4.57 5.32
N GLU A 139 11.58 4.96 4.72
CA GLU A 139 11.56 5.90 3.61
C GLU A 139 12.66 5.59 2.60
N ARG A 140 12.44 6.06 1.37
CA ARG A 140 13.44 5.95 0.32
C ARG A 140 13.36 7.19 -0.59
N PRO A 141 14.48 7.62 -1.20
CA PRO A 141 14.43 8.67 -2.23
C PRO A 141 13.80 8.13 -3.51
N LEU A 142 13.09 9.01 -4.21
CA LEU A 142 12.45 8.69 -5.49
C LEU A 142 13.11 9.38 -6.68
N ASP A 143 14.18 10.09 -6.47
CA ASP A 143 14.90 10.81 -7.50
C ASP A 143 15.72 9.84 -8.33
N GLU A 144 15.07 9.06 -9.06
CA GLU A 144 15.70 8.17 -9.92
C GLU A 144 16.98 7.70 -9.75
#